data_0518d67c0b1f952b1dbbcefc3660fe20
#
_entry.id   0518d67c0b1f952b1dbbcefc3660fe20
#
_cell.length_a   1.000
_cell.length_b   1.000
_cell.length_c   1.000
_cell.angle_alpha   90.00
_cell.angle_beta   90.00
_cell.angle_gamma   90.00
#
_symmetry.space_group_name_H-M   'P 1'
#
loop_
_entity.id
_entity.type
_entity.pdbx_description
1 polymer ?
#
loop_
_entity_poly.entity_id
_entity_poly.type
_entity_poly.pdbx_seq_one_letter_code
_entity_poly.pdbx_strand_id
1 'polypeptide(L)'
;MKKIILLAAGFLIAGTVANAQTSTTSGSVGSTKWGLKVGVNLAKYSYGADDAENPETDHATNFHVTGYLDLPLGGMFSVQPGLSLQGKGAEFFDSGDTEVKDNTMWLEVPVNLVGKIPLGATGTSLFLGAGPYAAYGISGERKITFDDEGNDRETIKQDLKFGNDDEDDFKALDFGVNFLGGIQLNNGFNIGAGYGLGLTDLLPSGDGGDGQLTNRVLSFSVGYSF
;
A
#
# COMPACT_ATOMS: atom_id res chain seq x y z
N MET A 1 6.65 21.31 8.60
CA MET A 1 6.25 20.98 7.23
C MET A 1 7.38 21.10 6.18
N LYS A 2 8.35 22.03 6.29
CA LYS A 2 9.44 22.18 5.29
C LYS A 2 10.54 21.10 5.32
N LYS A 3 10.64 20.27 6.37
CA LYS A 3 11.71 19.27 6.52
C LYS A 3 11.39 17.90 5.92
N ILE A 4 10.12 17.58 5.66
CA ILE A 4 9.66 16.28 5.13
C ILE A 4 9.82 16.20 3.61
N ILE A 5 9.70 17.34 2.91
CA ILE A 5 9.86 17.42 1.45
C ILE A 5 11.32 17.12 1.02
N LEU A 6 12.29 17.37 1.89
CA LEU A 6 13.71 17.12 1.61
C LEU A 6 14.10 15.63 1.68
N LEU A 7 13.38 14.81 2.44
CA LEU A 7 13.62 13.35 2.52
C LEU A 7 13.10 12.61 1.29
N ALA A 8 11.96 13.01 0.74
CA ALA A 8 11.41 12.42 -0.49
C ALA A 8 12.25 12.75 -1.73
N ALA A 9 12.85 13.95 -1.79
CA ALA A 9 13.73 14.36 -2.88
C ALA A 9 15.09 13.63 -2.86
N GLY A 10 15.57 13.22 -1.67
CA GLY A 10 16.84 12.50 -1.51
C GLY A 10 16.83 11.08 -2.09
N PHE A 11 15.68 10.40 -2.12
CA PHE A 11 15.55 9.05 -2.65
C PHE A 11 15.53 8.99 -4.19
N LEU A 12 15.08 10.06 -4.84
CA LEU A 12 15.05 10.15 -6.31
C LEU A 12 16.46 10.40 -6.92
N ILE A 13 17.40 10.96 -6.16
CA ILE A 13 18.74 11.30 -6.66
C ILE A 13 19.73 10.13 -6.50
N ALA A 14 19.48 9.18 -5.59
CA ALA A 14 20.35 8.02 -5.40
C ALA A 14 20.28 7.01 -6.57
N GLY A 15 19.24 7.06 -7.40
CA GLY A 15 19.07 6.15 -8.55
C GLY A 15 19.97 6.43 -9.75
N THR A 16 20.60 7.60 -9.85
CA THR A 16 21.41 7.98 -11.03
C THR A 16 22.91 7.71 -10.91
N VAL A 17 23.41 7.28 -9.73
CA VAL A 17 24.86 7.12 -9.47
C VAL A 17 25.32 5.67 -9.59
N ALA A 18 24.42 4.69 -9.75
CA ALA A 18 24.77 3.27 -9.75
C ALA A 18 25.26 2.72 -11.12
N ASN A 19 25.36 3.55 -12.15
CA ASN A 19 25.83 3.10 -13.47
C ASN A 19 27.33 3.30 -13.72
N ALA A 20 28.10 3.76 -12.73
CA ALA A 20 29.54 3.90 -12.86
C ALA A 20 30.24 2.83 -12.02
N GLN A 21 30.72 1.81 -12.69
CA GLN A 21 31.65 0.77 -12.22
C GLN A 21 31.03 -0.55 -11.75
N THR A 22 30.88 -1.47 -12.68
CA THR A 22 31.42 -2.83 -12.53
C THR A 22 31.47 -3.52 -13.90
N SER A 23 32.55 -3.38 -14.60
CA SER A 23 32.97 -4.35 -15.58
C SER A 23 33.79 -5.41 -14.85
N THR A 24 33.26 -6.59 -14.73
CA THR A 24 33.89 -7.91 -14.77
C THR A 24 33.09 -8.92 -13.97
N THR A 25 32.18 -9.62 -14.62
CA THR A 25 32.02 -11.08 -14.53
C THR A 25 30.80 -11.43 -15.37
N SER A 26 31.01 -12.34 -16.34
CA SER A 26 30.02 -12.79 -17.35
C SER A 26 28.85 -13.52 -16.74
N GLY A 27 27.84 -12.77 -16.35
CA GLY A 27 26.45 -13.17 -16.18
C GLY A 27 25.65 -11.95 -16.62
N SER A 28 24.86 -12.05 -17.67
CA SER A 28 24.04 -10.92 -18.13
C SER A 28 23.03 -10.58 -17.03
N VAL A 29 23.41 -9.70 -16.14
CA VAL A 29 22.48 -9.03 -15.24
C VAL A 29 21.62 -8.17 -16.13
N GLY A 30 20.32 -8.42 -16.17
CA GLY A 30 19.37 -7.64 -16.97
C GLY A 30 19.50 -6.15 -16.67
N SER A 31 19.10 -5.29 -17.60
CA SER A 31 19.10 -3.85 -17.38
C SER A 31 18.08 -3.44 -16.32
N THR A 32 18.44 -2.45 -15.49
CA THR A 32 17.47 -1.77 -14.62
C THR A 32 16.32 -1.20 -15.44
N LYS A 33 15.11 -1.42 -14.99
CA LYS A 33 13.88 -0.90 -15.59
C LYS A 33 13.15 -0.06 -14.56
N TRP A 34 12.34 0.87 -15.02
CA TRP A 34 11.38 1.54 -14.16
C TRP A 34 9.96 1.16 -14.58
N GLY A 35 9.01 1.26 -13.67
CA GLY A 35 7.65 0.89 -13.97
C GLY A 35 6.65 1.73 -13.19
N LEU A 36 5.44 1.73 -13.69
CA LEU A 36 4.28 2.38 -13.09
C LEU A 36 3.16 1.36 -12.95
N LYS A 37 2.48 1.36 -11.81
CA LYS A 37 1.27 0.58 -11.54
C LYS A 37 0.17 1.50 -11.05
N VAL A 38 -1.06 1.21 -11.47
CA VAL A 38 -2.27 1.82 -10.94
C VAL A 38 -3.27 0.70 -10.65
N GLY A 39 -4.11 0.89 -9.65
CA GLY A 39 -5.07 -0.15 -9.32
C GLY A 39 -6.08 0.24 -8.26
N VAL A 40 -6.87 -0.75 -7.88
CA VAL A 40 -7.92 -0.65 -6.88
C VAL A 40 -7.46 -1.39 -5.62
N ASN A 41 -7.74 -0.79 -4.47
CA ASN A 41 -7.54 -1.35 -3.14
C ASN A 41 -8.89 -1.67 -2.53
N LEU A 42 -9.02 -2.87 -2.00
CA LEU A 42 -10.07 -3.30 -1.09
C LEU A 42 -9.44 -3.36 0.31
N ALA A 43 -9.60 -2.28 1.05
CA ALA A 43 -8.93 -2.10 2.33
C ALA A 43 -9.90 -2.34 3.48
N LYS A 44 -9.43 -2.93 4.57
CA LYS A 44 -10.16 -3.06 5.83
C LYS A 44 -9.21 -2.94 7.02
N TYR A 45 -9.76 -2.73 8.19
CA TYR A 45 -9.03 -2.85 9.44
C TYR A 45 -9.13 -4.26 10.02
N SER A 46 -8.13 -4.64 10.79
CA SER A 46 -8.13 -5.86 11.59
C SER A 46 -7.85 -5.49 13.02
N TYR A 47 -8.76 -5.84 13.91
CA TYR A 47 -8.62 -5.68 15.34
C TYR A 47 -7.95 -6.93 15.93
N GLY A 48 -6.97 -6.72 16.81
CA GLY A 48 -6.35 -7.77 17.61
C GLY A 48 -6.74 -7.54 19.07
N ALA A 49 -7.70 -8.30 19.57
CA ALA A 49 -7.97 -8.39 20.99
C ALA A 49 -8.42 -9.82 21.31
N ASP A 50 -7.89 -10.38 22.38
CA ASP A 50 -8.11 -11.80 22.73
C ASP A 50 -9.52 -12.10 23.27
N ASP A 51 -10.35 -11.08 23.63
CA ASP A 51 -11.63 -11.32 24.32
C ASP A 51 -12.76 -10.30 24.02
N ALA A 52 -12.66 -9.46 23.02
CA ALA A 52 -13.75 -8.53 22.66
C ALA A 52 -14.49 -9.02 21.41
N GLU A 53 -15.79 -8.78 21.34
CA GLU A 53 -16.52 -8.82 20.09
C GLU A 53 -15.91 -7.74 19.16
N ASN A 54 -14.93 -8.16 18.36
CA ASN A 54 -14.26 -7.28 17.42
C ASN A 54 -15.29 -6.81 16.40
N PRO A 55 -15.45 -5.49 16.20
CA PRO A 55 -16.34 -5.00 15.17
C PRO A 55 -15.85 -5.57 13.80
N GLU A 56 -16.73 -6.26 13.11
CA GLU A 56 -16.46 -6.68 11.73
C GLU A 56 -16.37 -5.42 10.87
N THR A 57 -15.26 -5.27 10.15
CA THR A 57 -15.10 -4.20 9.18
C THR A 57 -15.19 -4.76 7.78
N ASP A 58 -15.96 -4.09 6.93
CA ASP A 58 -16.03 -4.38 5.51
C ASP A 58 -14.98 -3.61 4.69
N HIS A 59 -14.86 -4.01 3.43
CA HIS A 59 -13.85 -3.49 2.54
C HIS A 59 -14.21 -2.10 1.99
N ALA A 60 -13.50 -1.06 2.40
CA ALA A 60 -13.50 0.22 1.73
C ALA A 60 -12.77 0.13 0.38
N THR A 61 -13.44 0.55 -0.69
CA THR A 61 -12.84 0.60 -2.03
C THR A 61 -12.06 1.91 -2.20
N ASN A 62 -10.78 1.78 -2.52
CA ASN A 62 -9.85 2.88 -2.73
C ASN A 62 -8.97 2.62 -3.97
N PHE A 63 -7.96 3.46 -4.22
CA PHE A 63 -7.04 3.30 -5.33
C PHE A 63 -5.59 3.38 -4.87
N HIS A 64 -4.68 2.95 -5.75
CA HIS A 64 -3.25 3.20 -5.57
C HIS A 64 -2.57 3.58 -6.89
N VAL A 65 -1.47 4.31 -6.75
CA VAL A 65 -0.53 4.62 -7.84
C VAL A 65 0.88 4.38 -7.32
N THR A 66 1.65 3.53 -8.00
CA THR A 66 3.00 3.12 -7.57
C THR A 66 3.99 3.28 -8.70
N GLY A 67 5.03 4.10 -8.50
CA GLY A 67 6.25 4.10 -9.30
C GLY A 67 7.30 3.20 -8.65
N TYR A 68 8.01 2.39 -9.44
CA TYR A 68 9.04 1.49 -8.92
C TYR A 68 10.22 1.34 -9.87
N LEU A 69 11.37 0.99 -9.30
CA LEU A 69 12.52 0.51 -10.05
C LEU A 69 12.58 -1.01 -9.96
N ASP A 70 12.94 -1.66 -11.06
CA ASP A 70 13.17 -3.09 -11.13
C ASP A 70 14.67 -3.32 -11.31
N LEU A 71 15.33 -3.70 -10.22
CA LEU A 71 16.77 -3.88 -10.12
C LEU A 71 17.10 -5.37 -10.16
N PRO A 72 17.53 -5.92 -11.32
CA PRO A 72 17.86 -7.34 -11.41
C PRO A 72 19.04 -7.71 -10.51
N LEU A 73 18.89 -8.78 -9.72
CA LEU A 73 19.95 -9.36 -8.88
C LEU A 73 20.70 -10.51 -9.58
N GLY A 74 20.21 -10.93 -10.76
CA GLY A 74 20.68 -12.09 -11.49
C GLY A 74 19.68 -13.26 -11.45
N GLY A 75 19.74 -14.12 -12.47
CA GLY A 75 18.77 -15.20 -12.65
C GLY A 75 17.35 -14.67 -12.83
N MET A 76 16.44 -15.16 -12.00
CA MET A 76 15.03 -14.78 -12.03
C MET A 76 14.63 -13.73 -10.98
N PHE A 77 15.56 -13.23 -10.19
CA PHE A 77 15.27 -12.37 -9.04
C PHE A 77 15.58 -10.90 -9.32
N SER A 78 14.76 -10.02 -8.77
CA SER A 78 14.99 -8.57 -8.75
C SER A 78 14.51 -7.97 -7.43
N VAL A 79 15.07 -6.81 -7.07
CA VAL A 79 14.56 -5.95 -5.99
C VAL A 79 13.80 -4.79 -6.62
N GLN A 80 12.62 -4.53 -6.08
CA GLN A 80 11.73 -3.45 -6.54
C GLN A 80 11.47 -2.44 -5.42
N PRO A 81 12.38 -1.45 -5.21
CA PRO A 81 12.04 -0.28 -4.42
C PRO A 81 11.04 0.59 -5.17
N GLY A 82 10.10 1.20 -4.45
CA GLY A 82 9.06 2.03 -5.04
C GLY A 82 8.64 3.19 -4.16
N LEU A 83 7.79 4.04 -4.74
CA LEU A 83 7.04 5.06 -4.05
C LEU A 83 5.58 4.92 -4.48
N SER A 84 4.69 4.85 -3.51
CA SER A 84 3.28 4.58 -3.76
C SER A 84 2.38 5.54 -3.00
N LEU A 85 1.35 6.03 -3.67
CA LEU A 85 0.20 6.66 -3.05
C LEU A 85 -0.85 5.57 -2.86
N GLN A 86 -1.19 5.26 -1.59
CA GLN A 86 -2.06 4.16 -1.21
C GLN A 86 -3.32 4.68 -0.50
N GLY A 87 -4.48 4.46 -1.08
CA GLY A 87 -5.76 4.61 -0.38
C GLY A 87 -6.02 3.37 0.48
N LYS A 88 -6.22 3.59 1.79
CA LYS A 88 -6.57 2.57 2.78
C LYS A 88 -7.84 3.00 3.51
N GLY A 89 -8.31 2.21 4.47
CA GLY A 89 -9.50 2.50 5.28
C GLY A 89 -10.37 1.28 5.49
N ALA A 90 -11.59 1.49 5.99
CA ALA A 90 -12.57 0.44 6.20
C ALA A 90 -13.99 1.00 6.18
N GLU A 91 -14.96 0.13 6.00
CA GLU A 91 -16.38 0.40 6.21
C GLU A 91 -16.83 -0.30 7.48
N PHE A 92 -17.60 0.42 8.32
CA PHE A 92 -18.21 -0.10 9.53
C PHE A 92 -19.72 -0.02 9.35
N PHE A 93 -20.39 -1.13 9.62
CA PHE A 93 -21.85 -1.15 9.67
C PHE A 93 -22.30 -1.16 11.13
N ASP A 94 -23.09 -0.19 11.52
CA ASP A 94 -23.83 -0.26 12.76
C ASP A 94 -25.20 -0.91 12.48
N SER A 95 -25.77 -1.59 13.48
CA SER A 95 -27.04 -2.32 13.36
C SER A 95 -28.23 -1.35 13.27
N GLY A 96 -28.34 -0.68 12.14
CA GLY A 96 -29.33 0.34 11.82
C GLY A 96 -28.97 1.02 10.52
N ASP A 97 -29.69 2.06 10.16
CA ASP A 97 -29.53 2.81 8.91
C ASP A 97 -28.27 3.73 8.88
N THR A 98 -27.19 3.35 9.60
CA THR A 98 -25.97 4.17 9.68
C THR A 98 -24.77 3.42 9.11
N GLU A 99 -24.13 3.99 8.09
CA GLU A 99 -22.86 3.54 7.50
C GLU A 99 -21.74 4.51 7.88
N VAL A 100 -20.65 3.99 8.42
CA VAL A 100 -19.41 4.75 8.72
C VAL A 100 -18.31 4.24 7.84
N LYS A 101 -17.69 5.13 7.05
CA LYS A 101 -16.61 4.80 6.12
C LYS A 101 -15.40 5.69 6.36
N ASP A 102 -14.28 5.06 6.66
CA ASP A 102 -12.97 5.70 6.72
C ASP A 102 -12.25 5.56 5.39
N ASN A 103 -11.80 6.69 4.84
CA ASN A 103 -10.92 6.74 3.68
C ASN A 103 -9.66 7.48 4.08
N THR A 104 -8.53 6.80 4.02
CA THR A 104 -7.23 7.36 4.38
C THR A 104 -6.25 7.25 3.22
N MET A 105 -5.38 8.24 3.07
CA MET A 105 -4.37 8.29 2.02
C MET A 105 -2.98 8.26 2.65
N TRP A 106 -2.14 7.38 2.14
CA TRP A 106 -0.81 7.10 2.65
C TRP A 106 0.25 7.24 1.56
N LEU A 107 1.38 7.85 1.91
CA LEU A 107 2.59 7.79 1.10
C LEU A 107 3.42 6.60 1.58
N GLU A 108 3.56 5.59 0.74
CA GLU A 108 4.21 4.31 1.07
C GLU A 108 5.51 4.12 0.28
N VAL A 109 6.54 3.62 0.95
CA VAL A 109 7.82 3.22 0.35
C VAL A 109 7.95 1.70 0.51
N PRO A 110 7.53 0.91 -0.49
CA PRO A 110 7.74 -0.53 -0.51
C PRO A 110 9.14 -0.89 -1.03
N VAL A 111 9.68 -1.99 -0.54
CA VAL A 111 10.89 -2.63 -1.10
C VAL A 111 10.63 -4.12 -1.24
N ASN A 112 10.31 -4.58 -2.46
CA ASN A 112 9.91 -5.96 -2.70
C ASN A 112 11.04 -6.77 -3.34
N LEU A 113 11.24 -7.99 -2.87
CA LEU A 113 11.98 -9.03 -3.59
C LEU A 113 11.01 -9.75 -4.51
N VAL A 114 11.32 -9.81 -5.81
CA VAL A 114 10.42 -10.37 -6.84
C VAL A 114 11.15 -11.44 -7.63
N GLY A 115 10.53 -12.62 -7.71
CA GLY A 115 10.94 -13.69 -8.61
C GLY A 115 10.11 -13.66 -9.89
N LYS A 116 10.75 -13.79 -11.07
CA LYS A 116 10.12 -13.82 -12.39
C LYS A 116 10.37 -15.15 -13.06
N ILE A 117 9.31 -15.93 -13.27
CA ILE A 117 9.35 -17.25 -13.87
C ILE A 117 8.89 -17.13 -15.33
N PRO A 118 9.77 -17.37 -16.32
CA PRO A 118 9.39 -17.31 -17.72
C PRO A 118 8.31 -18.35 -18.06
N LEU A 119 7.27 -17.94 -18.77
CA LEU A 119 6.19 -18.80 -19.27
C LEU A 119 6.41 -19.07 -20.77
N GLY A 120 7.23 -20.07 -21.06
CA GLY A 120 7.58 -20.45 -22.44
C GLY A 120 8.54 -19.47 -23.11
N ALA A 121 8.58 -19.49 -24.46
CA ALA A 121 9.52 -18.72 -25.28
C ALA A 121 9.01 -17.30 -25.65
N THR A 122 7.81 -16.92 -25.23
CA THR A 122 7.13 -15.68 -25.66
C THR A 122 7.58 -14.42 -24.92
N GLY A 123 8.48 -14.55 -23.92
CA GLY A 123 8.90 -13.43 -23.08
C GLY A 123 7.87 -13.00 -22.02
N THR A 124 6.75 -13.72 -21.92
CA THR A 124 5.78 -13.59 -20.82
C THR A 124 6.32 -14.26 -19.56
N SER A 125 6.12 -13.66 -18.40
CA SER A 125 6.56 -14.22 -17.13
C SER A 125 5.47 -14.13 -16.05
N LEU A 126 5.42 -15.14 -15.20
CA LEU A 126 4.75 -15.06 -13.90
C LEU A 126 5.71 -14.35 -12.94
N PHE A 127 5.22 -13.39 -12.17
CA PHE A 127 6.00 -12.81 -11.08
C PHE A 127 5.33 -13.04 -9.74
N LEU A 128 6.16 -13.30 -8.73
CA LEU A 128 5.76 -13.40 -7.33
C LEU A 128 6.76 -12.62 -6.50
N GLY A 129 6.29 -11.91 -5.49
CA GLY A 129 7.18 -11.14 -4.66
C GLY A 129 6.61 -10.85 -3.28
N ALA A 130 7.50 -10.48 -2.38
CA ALA A 130 7.16 -9.99 -1.05
C ALA A 130 8.21 -8.99 -0.57
N GLY A 131 7.84 -8.12 0.34
CA GLY A 131 8.78 -7.20 0.95
C GLY A 131 8.16 -6.26 1.97
N PRO A 132 8.99 -5.63 2.81
CA PRO A 132 8.53 -4.65 3.78
C PRO A 132 8.07 -3.36 3.10
N TYR A 133 7.23 -2.63 3.80
CA TYR A 133 6.90 -1.25 3.50
C TYR A 133 6.92 -0.38 4.75
N ALA A 134 7.14 0.92 4.52
CA ALA A 134 6.89 1.98 5.48
C ALA A 134 5.96 2.99 4.83
N ALA A 135 4.93 3.43 5.55
CA ALA A 135 3.95 4.39 5.06
C ALA A 135 3.73 5.53 6.03
N TYR A 136 3.44 6.71 5.49
CA TYR A 136 3.10 7.92 6.24
C TYR A 136 1.70 8.38 5.85
N GLY A 137 0.80 8.53 6.84
CA GLY A 137 -0.55 9.06 6.66
C GLY A 137 -0.53 10.54 6.28
N ILE A 138 -1.12 10.87 5.14
CA ILE A 138 -1.08 12.24 4.59
C ILE A 138 -2.44 12.93 4.63
N SER A 139 -3.53 12.19 4.58
CA SER A 139 -4.89 12.69 4.76
C SER A 139 -5.87 11.57 5.06
N GLY A 140 -6.99 11.91 5.69
CA GLY A 140 -8.09 10.98 5.93
C GLY A 140 -9.41 11.72 6.08
N GLU A 141 -10.50 11.04 5.72
CA GLU A 141 -11.87 11.51 5.87
C GLU A 141 -12.74 10.36 6.39
N ARG A 142 -13.48 10.61 7.46
CA ARG A 142 -14.57 9.75 7.93
C ARG A 142 -15.89 10.27 7.41
N LYS A 143 -16.66 9.41 6.75
CA LYS A 143 -18.00 9.67 6.28
C LYS A 143 -18.98 8.89 7.13
N ILE A 144 -19.97 9.58 7.69
CA ILE A 144 -21.05 8.97 8.44
C ILE A 144 -22.32 9.26 7.65
N THR A 145 -22.95 8.22 7.12
CA THR A 145 -24.17 8.32 6.31
C THR A 145 -25.32 7.75 7.11
N PHE A 146 -26.38 8.54 7.27
CA PHE A 146 -27.63 8.14 7.90
C PHE A 146 -28.66 7.89 6.81
N ASP A 147 -29.26 6.70 6.77
CA ASP A 147 -30.45 6.40 5.95
C ASP A 147 -31.68 6.70 6.78
N ASP A 148 -32.43 7.77 6.46
CA ASP A 148 -33.72 8.05 7.08
C ASP A 148 -34.83 7.47 6.19
N GLU A 149 -35.86 6.83 6.79
CA GLU A 149 -36.97 6.17 6.09
C GLU A 149 -37.76 7.08 5.14
N GLY A 150 -37.33 8.34 4.96
CA GLY A 150 -38.02 9.40 4.23
C GLY A 150 -37.36 9.95 2.98
N ASN A 151 -36.33 9.30 2.41
CA ASN A 151 -35.73 9.69 1.11
C ASN A 151 -34.59 10.73 1.13
N ASP A 152 -34.08 11.19 2.26
CA ASP A 152 -32.93 12.08 2.34
C ASP A 152 -31.77 11.41 3.08
N ARG A 153 -30.72 10.98 2.35
CA ARG A 153 -29.44 10.53 2.91
C ARG A 153 -28.66 11.73 3.40
N GLU A 154 -28.45 11.84 4.69
CA GLU A 154 -27.57 12.84 5.26
C GLU A 154 -26.16 12.25 5.45
N THR A 155 -25.13 12.93 4.91
CA THR A 155 -23.74 12.50 5.06
C THR A 155 -22.96 13.58 5.79
N ILE A 156 -22.42 13.23 6.96
CA ILE A 156 -21.49 14.06 7.72
C ILE A 156 -20.06 13.62 7.36
N LYS A 157 -19.18 14.60 7.12
CA LYS A 157 -17.76 14.39 6.83
C LYS A 157 -16.92 14.97 7.95
N GLN A 158 -15.93 14.21 8.40
CA GLN A 158 -14.97 14.61 9.41
C GLN A 158 -13.56 14.31 8.90
N ASP A 159 -12.66 15.29 8.98
CA ASP A 159 -11.25 15.08 8.68
C ASP A 159 -10.60 14.26 9.77
N LEU A 160 -9.83 13.24 9.38
CA LEU A 160 -9.06 12.38 10.27
C LEU A 160 -7.65 12.93 10.43
N LYS A 161 -7.20 13.01 11.68
CA LYS A 161 -5.88 13.51 12.05
C LYS A 161 -4.90 12.35 12.22
N PHE A 162 -3.67 12.56 11.76
CA PHE A 162 -2.56 11.63 11.86
C PHE A 162 -1.46 12.20 12.75
N GLY A 163 -1.12 11.50 13.81
CA GLY A 163 -0.08 11.90 14.75
C GLY A 163 0.11 10.89 15.87
N ASN A 164 0.72 11.32 16.97
CA ASN A 164 0.94 10.49 18.15
C ASN A 164 0.33 11.11 19.42
N ASP A 165 -0.40 12.21 19.27
CA ASP A 165 -1.04 12.90 20.39
C ASP A 165 -2.42 12.28 20.68
N ASP A 166 -2.95 12.47 21.89
CA ASP A 166 -4.25 11.94 22.31
C ASP A 166 -5.45 12.52 21.51
N GLU A 167 -5.22 13.61 20.76
CA GLU A 167 -6.22 14.23 19.89
C GLU A 167 -6.17 13.72 18.43
N ASP A 168 -5.24 12.82 18.11
CA ASP A 168 -5.11 12.24 16.78
C ASP A 168 -5.99 10.99 16.65
N ASP A 169 -6.53 10.76 15.45
CA ASP A 169 -7.38 9.60 15.16
C ASP A 169 -6.56 8.34 14.86
N PHE A 170 -5.41 8.52 14.19
CA PHE A 170 -4.51 7.43 13.82
C PHE A 170 -3.05 7.82 13.97
N LYS A 171 -2.19 6.84 14.28
CA LYS A 171 -0.74 7.03 14.17
C LYS A 171 -0.34 7.39 12.75
N ALA A 172 0.60 8.31 12.60
CA ALA A 172 1.07 8.79 11.30
C ALA A 172 1.93 7.77 10.54
N LEU A 173 2.51 6.77 11.22
CA LEU A 173 3.41 5.77 10.64
C LEU A 173 2.77 4.39 10.64
N ASP A 174 2.82 3.72 9.49
CA ASP A 174 2.38 2.33 9.30
C ASP A 174 3.52 1.53 8.66
N PHE A 175 3.89 0.42 9.28
CA PHE A 175 4.86 -0.53 8.77
C PHE A 175 4.20 -1.88 8.54
N GLY A 176 4.65 -2.60 7.53
CA GLY A 176 4.09 -3.91 7.23
C GLY A 176 4.85 -4.65 6.15
N VAL A 177 4.20 -5.68 5.63
CA VAL A 177 4.72 -6.53 4.56
C VAL A 177 3.72 -6.58 3.42
N ASN A 178 4.23 -6.41 2.20
CA ASN A 178 3.49 -6.61 0.96
C ASN A 178 3.79 -7.98 0.38
N PHE A 179 2.76 -8.65 -0.13
CA PHE A 179 2.81 -9.81 -1.02
C PHE A 179 2.24 -9.41 -2.36
N LEU A 180 2.84 -9.84 -3.45
CA LEU A 180 2.36 -9.51 -4.79
C LEU A 180 2.60 -10.66 -5.76
N GLY A 181 1.74 -10.74 -6.78
CA GLY A 181 1.87 -11.73 -7.83
C GLY A 181 1.07 -11.34 -9.06
N GLY A 182 1.48 -11.86 -10.22
CA GLY A 182 0.81 -11.53 -11.46
C GLY A 182 1.56 -12.01 -12.70
N ILE A 183 1.14 -11.50 -13.83
CA ILE A 183 1.70 -11.82 -15.15
C ILE A 183 2.27 -10.54 -15.76
N GLN A 184 3.50 -10.62 -16.25
CA GLN A 184 4.16 -9.61 -17.05
C GLN A 184 4.31 -10.11 -18.47
N LEU A 185 3.78 -9.35 -19.43
CA LEU A 185 3.89 -9.64 -20.85
C LEU A 185 5.25 -9.17 -21.40
N ASN A 186 5.64 -9.71 -22.54
CA ASN A 186 6.90 -9.38 -23.22
C ASN A 186 7.03 -7.90 -23.63
N ASN A 187 5.89 -7.21 -23.82
CA ASN A 187 5.86 -5.77 -24.14
C ASN A 187 5.96 -4.85 -22.91
N GLY A 188 6.15 -5.40 -21.70
CA GLY A 188 6.26 -4.65 -20.46
C GLY A 188 4.94 -4.44 -19.71
N PHE A 189 3.80 -4.70 -20.32
CA PHE A 189 2.50 -4.62 -19.66
C PHE A 189 2.38 -5.72 -18.59
N ASN A 190 1.80 -5.39 -17.42
CA ASN A 190 1.58 -6.36 -16.36
C ASN A 190 0.22 -6.19 -15.69
N ILE A 191 -0.31 -7.31 -15.21
CA ILE A 191 -1.52 -7.38 -14.40
C ILE A 191 -1.16 -8.17 -13.15
N GLY A 192 -1.58 -7.69 -12.00
CA GLY A 192 -1.28 -8.37 -10.74
C GLY A 192 -2.30 -8.13 -9.65
N ALA A 193 -2.17 -8.94 -8.62
CA ALA A 193 -2.83 -8.78 -7.35
C ALA A 193 -1.78 -8.66 -6.23
N GLY A 194 -2.15 -8.02 -5.14
CA GLY A 194 -1.30 -7.86 -3.97
C GLY A 194 -2.09 -7.93 -2.68
N TYR A 195 -1.38 -8.20 -1.60
CA TYR A 195 -1.92 -8.17 -0.24
C TYR A 195 -0.96 -7.45 0.68
N GLY A 196 -1.42 -6.33 1.26
CA GLY A 196 -0.71 -5.56 2.26
C GLY A 196 -1.13 -5.99 3.67
N LEU A 197 -0.15 -6.41 4.46
CA LEU A 197 -0.29 -6.82 5.85
C LEU A 197 0.35 -5.76 6.74
N GLY A 198 -0.46 -4.84 7.31
CA GLY A 198 0.00 -3.90 8.33
C GLY A 198 0.35 -4.62 9.63
N LEU A 199 1.45 -4.23 10.22
CA LEU A 199 1.98 -4.77 11.48
C LEU A 199 1.99 -3.73 12.60
N THR A 200 1.86 -2.46 12.26
CA THR A 200 1.80 -1.37 13.23
C THR A 200 0.39 -1.23 13.76
N ASP A 201 0.28 -1.13 15.07
CA ASP A 201 -0.94 -0.67 15.71
C ASP A 201 -1.15 0.82 15.41
N LEU A 202 -2.29 1.14 14.80
CA LEU A 202 -2.63 2.49 14.34
C LEU A 202 -3.33 3.34 15.40
N LEU A 203 -3.74 2.74 16.53
CA LEU A 203 -4.39 3.49 17.59
C LEU A 203 -3.36 4.39 18.31
N PRO A 204 -3.66 5.68 18.56
CA PRO A 204 -2.82 6.56 19.38
C PRO A 204 -2.64 6.02 20.80
N SER A 205 -1.54 6.38 21.47
CA SER A 205 -1.13 5.80 22.76
C SER A 205 -1.96 6.24 23.98
N GLY A 206 -3.07 6.95 23.80
CA GLY A 206 -3.95 7.47 24.87
C GLY A 206 -5.27 6.73 25.05
N ASP A 207 -5.68 5.93 24.10
CA ASP A 207 -6.93 5.19 24.16
C ASP A 207 -6.71 3.89 24.96
N GLY A 208 -7.01 3.92 26.26
CA GLY A 208 -6.72 2.87 27.24
C GLY A 208 -7.40 1.50 27.01
N GLY A 209 -7.55 1.09 25.76
CA GLY A 209 -8.02 -0.22 25.35
C GLY A 209 -6.86 -1.12 24.94
N ASP A 210 -6.89 -2.40 25.35
CA ASP A 210 -5.95 -3.45 24.91
C ASP A 210 -6.13 -3.83 23.41
N GLY A 211 -6.81 -3.00 22.60
CA GLY A 211 -7.08 -3.23 21.19
C GLY A 211 -5.92 -2.83 20.27
N GLN A 212 -5.58 -3.67 19.31
CA GLN A 212 -4.64 -3.38 18.24
C GLN A 212 -5.41 -3.19 16.94
N LEU A 213 -5.17 -2.09 16.21
CA LEU A 213 -5.78 -1.80 14.91
C LEU A 213 -4.72 -1.83 13.82
N THR A 214 -4.88 -2.71 12.83
CA THR A 214 -3.91 -2.84 11.74
C THR A 214 -4.58 -2.78 10.37
N ASN A 215 -3.87 -2.26 9.36
CA ASN A 215 -4.34 -2.25 7.97
C ASN A 215 -4.27 -3.63 7.32
N ARG A 216 -5.27 -3.98 6.51
CA ARG A 216 -5.31 -5.11 5.58
C ARG A 216 -5.78 -4.61 4.22
N VAL A 217 -5.00 -4.82 3.18
CA VAL A 217 -5.29 -4.28 1.84
C VAL A 217 -5.15 -5.35 0.79
N LEU A 218 -6.25 -5.76 0.19
CA LEU A 218 -6.23 -6.56 -1.04
C LEU A 218 -6.21 -5.59 -2.22
N SER A 219 -5.29 -5.77 -3.17
CA SER A 219 -5.13 -4.88 -4.31
C SER A 219 -5.13 -5.62 -5.64
N PHE A 220 -5.65 -4.95 -6.68
CA PHE A 220 -5.58 -5.38 -8.07
C PHE A 220 -5.02 -4.26 -8.91
N SER A 221 -4.04 -4.55 -9.74
CA SER A 221 -3.31 -3.53 -10.48
C SER A 221 -3.05 -3.89 -11.93
N VAL A 222 -2.95 -2.87 -12.75
CA VAL A 222 -2.36 -2.92 -14.08
C VAL A 222 -1.14 -2.01 -14.09
N GLY A 223 -0.13 -2.37 -14.86
CA GLY A 223 1.10 -1.60 -14.89
C GLY A 223 1.89 -1.80 -16.16
N TYR A 224 2.95 -1.01 -16.26
CA TYR A 224 3.90 -1.06 -17.36
C TYR A 224 5.32 -0.90 -16.86
N SER A 225 6.23 -1.74 -17.38
CA SER A 225 7.69 -1.67 -17.15
C SER A 225 8.37 -1.21 -18.43
N PHE A 226 9.12 -0.12 -18.33
CA PHE A 226 9.82 0.53 -19.45
C PHE A 226 11.23 -0.01 -19.65
#